data_9091279955c48afff73bcec192790fbb
#
_entry.id   9091279955c48afff73bcec192790fbb
#
_cell.length_a   1.000
_cell.length_b   1.000
_cell.length_c   1.000
_cell.angle_alpha   90.00
_cell.angle_beta   90.00
_cell.angle_gamma   90.00
#
_symmetry.space_group_name_H-M   'P 1'
#
loop_
_entity.id
_entity.type
_entity.pdbx_description
1 polymer ?
#
loop_
_entity_poly.entity_id
_entity_poly.type
_entity_poly.pdbx_seq_one_letter_code
_entity_poly.pdbx_strand_id
1 'polypeptide(L)'
;MYYYRIAAVTLQSPYRLFSFKDFACKPANADIILTETKELPPDSPDQLAGTIAIRRSEDGWFFHTGRLDRQGLFVTRDYSSLRLLGNQGTEIAGMTEWLIRVAVECLLARKGYVSLHSASIEMNGEAFAFTGPSGMGKSTRAQAWIDAMDAKLINGDRPLIDVRNMELYGVPWDGKEQCFRNVHYPLKAICEVRRFESSVYVREMSLAQRRKVLMQQCFIPMWDTETAAIQIANINKLAAKANMVRIFCGPTTEDAMALYSAIEKQKYLEEEKDMKANPGFVLRNVVDEYILMPTGDNIGKFNGTVLLNEVSALVWEKLQNPISREDLLKAILDEFEVEKAVAAADLDALLAKLKEYGVISED
;
A
#
# COMPACT_ATOMS: atom_id res chain seq x y z
N MET A 1 -15.84 31.95 -12.09
CA MET A 1 -14.63 31.45 -11.41
C MET A 1 -15.08 30.53 -10.31
N TYR A 2 -14.56 29.32 -10.24
CA TYR A 2 -14.91 28.26 -9.27
C TYR A 2 -13.74 28.01 -8.34
N TYR A 3 -14.02 27.63 -7.10
CA TYR A 3 -13.03 27.31 -6.08
C TYR A 3 -13.36 25.97 -5.45
N TYR A 4 -12.34 25.11 -5.32
CA TYR A 4 -12.48 23.77 -4.75
C TYR A 4 -11.42 23.56 -3.68
N ARG A 5 -11.81 22.97 -2.54
CA ARG A 5 -10.89 22.65 -1.47
C ARG A 5 -10.75 21.14 -1.31
N ILE A 6 -9.56 20.65 -1.52
CA ILE A 6 -9.18 19.25 -1.36
C ILE A 6 -8.14 19.18 -0.24
N ALA A 7 -8.53 18.72 0.92
CA ALA A 7 -7.69 18.73 2.13
C ALA A 7 -7.07 20.14 2.35
N ALA A 8 -5.74 20.26 2.32
CA ALA A 8 -5.03 21.52 2.51
C ALA A 8 -4.76 22.32 1.22
N VAL A 9 -5.37 21.94 0.08
CA VAL A 9 -5.15 22.62 -1.21
C VAL A 9 -6.42 23.26 -1.73
N THR A 10 -6.35 24.52 -2.11
CA THR A 10 -7.41 25.26 -2.79
C THR A 10 -7.07 25.41 -4.27
N LEU A 11 -7.93 24.90 -5.14
CA LEU A 11 -7.85 25.02 -6.59
C LEU A 11 -8.82 26.09 -7.07
N GLN A 12 -8.34 27.07 -7.82
CA GLN A 12 -9.14 28.04 -8.58
C GLN A 12 -9.22 27.60 -10.04
N SER A 13 -10.42 27.60 -10.62
CA SER A 13 -10.68 27.18 -11.99
C SER A 13 -11.67 28.14 -12.70
N PRO A 14 -11.45 28.48 -13.98
CA PRO A 14 -12.45 29.14 -14.80
C PRO A 14 -13.59 28.20 -15.20
N TYR A 15 -13.37 26.89 -15.04
CA TYR A 15 -14.31 25.83 -15.38
C TYR A 15 -14.97 25.22 -14.16
N ARG A 16 -16.19 24.72 -14.35
CA ARG A 16 -16.81 23.81 -13.42
C ARG A 16 -16.18 22.43 -13.59
N LEU A 17 -15.70 21.84 -12.50
CA LEU A 17 -15.14 20.50 -12.49
C LEU A 17 -16.21 19.53 -11.98
N PHE A 18 -16.56 18.55 -12.79
CA PHE A 18 -17.70 17.67 -12.54
C PHE A 18 -17.55 16.84 -11.24
N SER A 19 -16.44 16.16 -11.10
CA SER A 19 -16.17 15.32 -9.91
C SER A 19 -15.91 16.14 -8.65
N PHE A 20 -15.52 17.42 -8.78
CA PHE A 20 -15.17 18.31 -7.66
C PHE A 20 -16.38 19.04 -7.05
N LYS A 21 -17.60 18.80 -7.52
CA LYS A 21 -18.81 19.54 -7.11
C LYS A 21 -18.99 19.61 -5.58
N ASP A 22 -18.77 18.50 -4.88
CA ASP A 22 -18.95 18.40 -3.43
C ASP A 22 -17.75 18.98 -2.64
N PHE A 23 -16.70 19.39 -3.33
CA PHE A 23 -15.52 20.07 -2.81
C PHE A 23 -15.51 21.57 -3.07
N ALA A 24 -16.58 22.10 -3.68
CA ALA A 24 -16.72 23.52 -3.94
C ALA A 24 -16.67 24.33 -2.63
N CYS A 25 -15.96 25.45 -2.66
CA CYS A 25 -15.82 26.34 -1.50
C CYS A 25 -16.00 27.81 -1.88
N LYS A 26 -16.08 28.67 -0.88
CA LYS A 26 -16.09 30.13 -1.08
C LYS A 26 -14.75 30.57 -1.68
N PRO A 27 -14.73 31.72 -2.41
CA PRO A 27 -13.49 32.30 -2.90
C PRO A 27 -12.46 32.45 -1.78
N ALA A 28 -11.25 31.96 -2.04
CA ALA A 28 -10.13 31.97 -1.10
C ALA A 28 -8.81 32.13 -1.88
N ASN A 29 -7.71 32.38 -1.17
CA ASN A 29 -6.39 32.32 -1.77
C ASN A 29 -6.16 30.93 -2.33
N ALA A 30 -5.88 30.83 -3.63
CA ALA A 30 -5.66 29.57 -4.30
C ALA A 30 -4.20 29.12 -4.20
N ASP A 31 -4.01 27.86 -3.87
CA ASP A 31 -2.70 27.20 -3.96
C ASP A 31 -2.39 26.79 -5.40
N ILE A 32 -3.44 26.52 -6.19
CA ILE A 32 -3.35 26.14 -7.60
C ILE A 32 -4.31 27.03 -8.41
N ILE A 33 -3.80 27.59 -9.48
CA ILE A 33 -4.60 28.39 -10.43
C ILE A 33 -4.63 27.68 -11.79
N LEU A 34 -5.82 27.29 -12.24
CA LEU A 34 -6.05 26.75 -13.57
C LEU A 34 -6.42 27.88 -14.53
N THR A 35 -5.75 27.94 -15.68
CA THR A 35 -6.00 28.88 -16.77
C THR A 35 -6.01 28.15 -18.11
N GLU A 36 -6.35 28.85 -19.19
CA GLU A 36 -6.20 28.34 -20.56
C GLU A 36 -4.86 28.75 -21.17
N THR A 37 -4.39 27.95 -22.12
CA THR A 37 -3.24 28.30 -22.95
C THR A 37 -3.40 27.83 -24.38
N LYS A 38 -2.66 28.50 -25.29
CA LYS A 38 -2.47 28.11 -26.70
C LYS A 38 -1.03 27.72 -26.99
N GLU A 39 -0.24 27.53 -25.95
CA GLU A 39 1.15 27.06 -26.07
C GLU A 39 1.20 25.73 -26.81
N LEU A 40 2.23 25.55 -27.64
CA LEU A 40 2.47 24.25 -28.28
C LEU A 40 3.06 23.26 -27.29
N PRO A 41 2.68 21.97 -27.36
CA PRO A 41 3.30 20.95 -26.56
C PRO A 41 4.83 20.93 -26.73
N PRO A 42 5.61 20.70 -25.65
CA PRO A 42 7.05 20.68 -25.73
C PRO A 42 7.54 19.50 -26.59
N ASP A 43 8.63 19.72 -27.33
CA ASP A 43 9.31 18.70 -28.12
C ASP A 43 10.33 17.96 -27.27
N SER A 44 9.85 17.15 -26.32
CA SER A 44 10.66 16.31 -25.46
C SER A 44 10.07 14.91 -25.39
N PRO A 45 10.86 13.85 -25.09
CA PRO A 45 10.35 12.49 -25.05
C PRO A 45 9.34 12.29 -23.93
N ASP A 46 8.36 11.42 -24.19
CA ASP A 46 7.35 11.02 -23.23
C ASP A 46 7.94 10.12 -22.12
N GLN A 47 7.59 10.43 -20.88
CA GLN A 47 7.74 9.53 -19.72
C GLN A 47 6.35 9.01 -19.35
N LEU A 48 6.17 7.70 -19.35
CA LEU A 48 4.88 7.11 -19.02
C LEU A 48 4.68 7.01 -17.50
N ALA A 49 3.54 7.50 -17.02
CA ALA A 49 3.08 7.38 -15.65
C ALA A 49 1.66 6.79 -15.63
N GLY A 50 1.57 5.47 -15.69
CA GLY A 50 0.30 4.78 -15.90
C GLY A 50 -0.29 5.08 -17.27
N THR A 51 -1.46 5.73 -17.29
CA THR A 51 -2.19 6.06 -18.54
C THR A 51 -1.92 7.49 -19.05
N ILE A 52 -1.11 8.27 -18.35
CA ILE A 52 -0.67 9.59 -18.82
C ILE A 52 0.78 9.54 -19.29
N ALA A 53 1.07 10.39 -20.27
CA ALA A 53 2.41 10.68 -20.72
C ALA A 53 2.81 12.08 -20.22
N ILE A 54 4.05 12.22 -19.83
CA ILE A 54 4.59 13.43 -19.24
C ILE A 54 5.82 13.84 -20.03
N ARG A 55 5.83 15.08 -20.49
CA ARG A 55 6.97 15.72 -21.14
C ARG A 55 7.55 16.80 -20.25
N ARG A 56 8.86 16.97 -20.33
CA ARG A 56 9.53 18.09 -19.70
C ARG A 56 9.23 19.37 -20.49
N SER A 57 8.78 20.41 -19.79
CA SER A 57 8.65 21.77 -20.33
C SER A 57 9.70 22.70 -19.69
N GLU A 58 9.80 23.93 -20.17
CA GLU A 58 10.72 24.93 -19.64
C GLU A 58 10.46 25.20 -18.15
N ASP A 59 9.19 25.37 -17.78
CA ASP A 59 8.76 25.74 -16.42
C ASP A 59 8.39 24.54 -15.53
N GLY A 60 8.41 23.30 -16.08
CA GLY A 60 7.95 22.12 -15.35
C GLY A 60 7.64 20.95 -16.25
N TRP A 61 6.37 20.60 -16.39
CA TRP A 61 5.91 19.43 -17.12
C TRP A 61 4.70 19.72 -17.98
N PHE A 62 4.52 18.90 -19.03
CA PHE A 62 3.32 18.84 -19.83
C PHE A 62 2.71 17.44 -19.71
N PHE A 63 1.54 17.35 -19.10
CA PHE A 63 0.78 16.11 -18.93
C PHE A 63 -0.19 15.95 -20.09
N HIS A 64 -0.26 14.75 -20.69
CA HIS A 64 -1.19 14.45 -21.77
C HIS A 64 -1.57 12.96 -21.83
N THR A 65 -2.56 12.63 -22.65
CA THR A 65 -3.13 11.29 -22.77
C THR A 65 -2.68 10.55 -24.02
N GLY A 66 -1.60 10.96 -24.65
CA GLY A 66 -1.14 10.44 -25.94
C GLY A 66 -1.83 11.06 -27.18
N ARG A 67 -2.90 11.82 -27.00
CA ARG A 67 -3.58 12.61 -28.06
C ARG A 67 -3.24 14.09 -27.88
N LEU A 68 -2.06 14.47 -28.33
CA LEU A 68 -1.47 15.80 -28.13
C LEU A 68 -2.28 16.98 -28.68
N ASP A 69 -3.13 16.72 -29.65
CA ASP A 69 -3.94 17.72 -30.36
C ASP A 69 -5.19 18.19 -29.60
N ARG A 70 -5.57 17.50 -28.50
CA ARG A 70 -6.88 17.73 -27.87
C ARG A 70 -6.87 17.96 -26.38
N GLN A 71 -5.95 17.36 -25.62
CA GLN A 71 -5.95 17.44 -24.17
C GLN A 71 -4.53 17.40 -23.60
N GLY A 72 -4.11 18.51 -23.04
CA GLY A 72 -2.83 18.62 -22.35
C GLY A 72 -2.87 19.69 -21.28
N LEU A 73 -2.04 19.52 -20.28
CA LEU A 73 -1.95 20.38 -19.12
C LEU A 73 -0.49 20.73 -18.86
N PHE A 74 -0.14 21.99 -19.02
CA PHE A 74 1.15 22.52 -18.56
C PHE A 74 1.07 22.70 -17.03
N VAL A 75 2.09 22.24 -16.34
CA VAL A 75 2.17 22.23 -14.89
C VAL A 75 3.51 22.81 -14.47
N THR A 76 3.50 23.85 -13.66
CA THR A 76 4.74 24.45 -13.12
C THR A 76 5.42 23.50 -12.12
N ARG A 77 6.74 23.66 -11.92
CA ARG A 77 7.54 22.79 -11.01
C ARG A 77 7.05 22.79 -9.59
N ASP A 78 6.46 23.88 -9.14
CA ASP A 78 5.89 24.02 -7.79
C ASP A 78 4.41 23.59 -7.71
N TYR A 79 3.82 23.18 -8.85
CA TYR A 79 2.41 22.79 -8.99
C TYR A 79 1.40 23.91 -8.70
N SER A 80 1.83 25.17 -8.63
CA SER A 80 0.94 26.31 -8.32
C SER A 80 0.13 26.81 -9.52
N SER A 81 0.60 26.54 -10.74
CA SER A 81 -0.07 26.98 -11.98
C SER A 81 -0.29 25.80 -12.93
N LEU A 82 -1.53 25.70 -13.39
CA LEU A 82 -1.98 24.74 -14.40
C LEU A 82 -2.49 25.51 -15.61
N ARG A 83 -1.97 25.23 -16.81
CA ARG A 83 -2.41 25.86 -18.06
C ARG A 83 -2.95 24.79 -18.99
N LEU A 84 -4.26 24.79 -19.18
CA LEU A 84 -4.96 23.77 -19.98
C LEU A 84 -4.87 24.13 -21.46
N LEU A 85 -4.41 23.19 -22.28
CA LEU A 85 -4.35 23.32 -23.71
C LEU A 85 -5.75 23.11 -24.33
N GLY A 86 -6.21 24.09 -25.10
CA GLY A 86 -7.47 24.06 -25.82
C GLY A 86 -8.65 24.64 -25.03
N ASN A 87 -9.77 24.83 -25.73
CA ASN A 87 -11.02 25.33 -25.13
C ASN A 87 -11.92 24.15 -24.76
N GLN A 88 -12.32 24.07 -23.50
CA GLN A 88 -13.13 22.99 -22.93
C GLN A 88 -14.61 23.36 -22.73
N GLY A 89 -15.04 24.53 -23.19
CA GLY A 89 -16.38 25.06 -22.89
C GLY A 89 -16.48 25.60 -21.46
N THR A 90 -17.55 25.27 -20.72
CA THR A 90 -17.81 25.81 -19.38
C THR A 90 -17.60 24.75 -18.28
N GLU A 91 -17.52 23.48 -18.65
CA GLU A 91 -17.40 22.34 -17.74
C GLU A 91 -16.31 21.39 -18.22
N ILE A 92 -15.56 20.86 -17.29
CA ILE A 92 -14.53 19.85 -17.50
C ILE A 92 -14.92 18.55 -16.80
N ALA A 93 -14.68 17.43 -17.46
CA ALA A 93 -14.92 16.10 -16.91
C ALA A 93 -13.90 15.08 -17.47
N GLY A 94 -13.90 13.88 -16.92
CA GLY A 94 -13.16 12.73 -17.44
C GLY A 94 -11.65 12.91 -17.41
N MET A 95 -11.00 12.70 -18.57
CA MET A 95 -9.54 12.64 -18.67
C MET A 95 -8.85 13.96 -18.29
N THR A 96 -9.45 15.11 -18.60
CA THR A 96 -8.87 16.40 -18.21
C THR A 96 -8.89 16.61 -16.70
N GLU A 97 -9.98 16.25 -16.03
CA GLU A 97 -10.01 16.24 -14.55
C GLU A 97 -8.94 15.32 -13.97
N TRP A 98 -8.66 14.20 -14.65
CA TRP A 98 -7.64 13.29 -14.19
C TRP A 98 -6.22 13.86 -14.29
N LEU A 99 -5.91 14.64 -15.33
CA LEU A 99 -4.65 15.38 -15.41
C LEU A 99 -4.52 16.41 -14.27
N ILE A 100 -5.61 17.14 -13.99
CA ILE A 100 -5.68 18.11 -12.88
C ILE A 100 -5.46 17.39 -11.53
N ARG A 101 -6.12 16.25 -11.30
CA ARG A 101 -5.94 15.41 -10.13
C ARG A 101 -4.47 15.11 -9.86
N VAL A 102 -3.72 14.64 -10.88
CA VAL A 102 -2.31 14.26 -10.72
C VAL A 102 -1.46 15.44 -10.25
N ALA A 103 -1.71 16.64 -10.79
CA ALA A 103 -1.03 17.85 -10.32
C ALA A 103 -1.40 18.21 -8.86
N VAL A 104 -2.68 18.08 -8.50
CA VAL A 104 -3.16 18.31 -7.12
C VAL A 104 -2.53 17.29 -6.15
N GLU A 105 -2.45 16.01 -6.52
CA GLU A 105 -1.79 14.96 -5.71
C GLU A 105 -0.30 15.26 -5.49
N CYS A 106 0.41 15.81 -6.50
CA CYS A 106 1.80 16.21 -6.35
C CYS A 106 1.99 17.37 -5.35
N LEU A 107 1.14 18.39 -5.42
CA LEU A 107 1.19 19.49 -4.45
C LEU A 107 0.82 19.00 -3.03
N LEU A 108 -0.17 18.12 -2.91
CA LEU A 108 -0.55 17.51 -1.62
C LEU A 108 0.59 16.66 -1.05
N ALA A 109 1.34 15.93 -1.89
CA ALA A 109 2.54 15.21 -1.44
C ALA A 109 3.57 16.14 -0.80
N ARG A 110 3.82 17.32 -1.40
CA ARG A 110 4.70 18.35 -0.82
C ARG A 110 4.16 18.94 0.49
N LYS A 111 2.85 18.87 0.70
CA LYS A 111 2.18 19.31 1.94
C LYS A 111 2.03 18.21 2.99
N GLY A 112 2.63 17.03 2.78
CA GLY A 112 2.63 15.93 3.77
C GLY A 112 1.42 14.99 3.68
N TYR A 113 0.79 14.88 2.51
CA TYR A 113 -0.28 13.93 2.25
C TYR A 113 0.20 12.75 1.41
N VAL A 114 -0.34 11.58 1.70
CA VAL A 114 -0.08 10.34 0.95
C VAL A 114 -1.38 9.87 0.30
N SER A 115 -1.38 9.67 -1.00
CA SER A 115 -2.49 9.05 -1.74
C SER A 115 -2.29 7.54 -1.77
N LEU A 116 -3.17 6.80 -1.08
CA LEU A 116 -3.07 5.34 -0.91
C LEU A 116 -4.13 4.63 -1.76
N HIS A 117 -3.72 3.69 -2.61
CA HIS A 117 -4.65 2.83 -3.33
C HIS A 117 -5.37 1.88 -2.36
N SER A 118 -6.57 2.26 -1.95
CA SER A 118 -7.38 1.56 -0.96
C SER A 118 -8.86 1.86 -1.12
N ALA A 119 -9.71 0.95 -0.65
CA ALA A 119 -11.09 1.28 -0.32
C ALA A 119 -11.14 1.71 1.15
N SER A 120 -11.75 2.85 1.44
CA SER A 120 -11.80 3.41 2.79
C SER A 120 -13.22 3.66 3.27
N ILE A 121 -13.45 3.34 4.52
CA ILE A 121 -14.74 3.50 5.20
C ILE A 121 -14.58 4.30 6.48
N GLU A 122 -15.65 4.92 6.89
CA GLU A 122 -15.85 5.48 8.23
C GLU A 122 -16.69 4.53 9.05
N MET A 123 -16.30 4.31 10.29
CA MET A 123 -17.09 3.60 11.28
C MET A 123 -16.82 4.17 12.67
N ASN A 124 -17.87 4.52 13.40
CA ASN A 124 -17.80 5.11 14.75
C ASN A 124 -16.90 6.36 14.85
N GLY A 125 -16.85 7.19 13.78
CA GLY A 125 -16.03 8.39 13.73
C GLY A 125 -14.55 8.15 13.43
N GLU A 126 -14.15 6.94 13.05
CA GLU A 126 -12.80 6.56 12.70
C GLU A 126 -12.74 6.00 11.26
N ALA A 127 -11.61 6.19 10.59
CA ALA A 127 -11.39 5.70 9.23
C ALA A 127 -10.59 4.40 9.20
N PHE A 128 -11.02 3.47 8.36
CA PHE A 128 -10.31 2.23 8.04
C PHE A 128 -10.00 2.20 6.54
N ALA A 129 -8.77 1.83 6.16
CA ALA A 129 -8.33 1.73 4.77
C ALA A 129 -7.96 0.29 4.41
N PHE A 130 -8.69 -0.34 3.50
CA PHE A 130 -8.39 -1.66 2.96
C PHE A 130 -7.48 -1.51 1.75
N THR A 131 -6.23 -1.96 1.84
CA THR A 131 -5.21 -1.84 0.79
C THR A 131 -4.70 -3.21 0.33
N GLY A 132 -3.98 -3.24 -0.78
CA GLY A 132 -3.38 -4.44 -1.37
C GLY A 132 -3.47 -4.45 -2.89
N PRO A 133 -2.93 -5.46 -3.57
CA PRO A 133 -2.96 -5.58 -5.02
C PRO A 133 -4.38 -5.51 -5.62
N SER A 134 -4.47 -5.17 -6.90
CA SER A 134 -5.76 -5.18 -7.61
C SER A 134 -6.37 -6.59 -7.59
N GLY A 135 -7.69 -6.69 -7.43
CA GLY A 135 -8.40 -7.98 -7.39
C GLY A 135 -8.37 -8.71 -6.04
N MET A 136 -7.68 -8.19 -5.01
CA MET A 136 -7.66 -8.83 -3.68
C MET A 136 -8.96 -8.63 -2.87
N GLY A 137 -9.95 -7.90 -3.42
CA GLY A 137 -11.25 -7.72 -2.79
C GLY A 137 -11.29 -6.61 -1.73
N LYS A 138 -10.55 -5.52 -1.92
CA LYS A 138 -10.59 -4.32 -1.06
C LYS A 138 -12.01 -3.76 -0.95
N SER A 139 -12.64 -3.43 -2.09
CA SER A 139 -14.02 -2.92 -2.13
C SER A 139 -15.03 -3.93 -1.58
N THR A 140 -14.80 -5.22 -1.79
CA THR A 140 -15.67 -6.29 -1.23
C THR A 140 -15.64 -6.29 0.31
N ARG A 141 -14.45 -6.07 0.94
CA ARG A 141 -14.35 -5.99 2.40
C ARG A 141 -14.98 -4.69 2.92
N ALA A 142 -14.74 -3.58 2.24
CA ALA A 142 -15.41 -2.32 2.56
C ALA A 142 -16.94 -2.46 2.50
N GLN A 143 -17.48 -3.13 1.47
CA GLN A 143 -18.92 -3.39 1.32
C GLN A 143 -19.44 -4.29 2.44
N ALA A 144 -18.72 -5.36 2.80
CA ALA A 144 -19.13 -6.23 3.90
C ALA A 144 -19.25 -5.49 5.25
N TRP A 145 -18.38 -4.50 5.50
CA TRP A 145 -18.50 -3.65 6.69
C TRP A 145 -19.70 -2.70 6.61
N ILE A 146 -19.99 -2.15 5.44
CA ILE A 146 -21.18 -1.30 5.22
C ILE A 146 -22.44 -2.12 5.48
N ASP A 147 -22.51 -3.33 4.95
CA ASP A 147 -23.67 -4.20 5.08
C ASP A 147 -23.86 -4.76 6.51
N ALA A 148 -22.75 -4.98 7.23
CA ALA A 148 -22.77 -5.58 8.56
C ALA A 148 -22.98 -4.58 9.71
N MET A 149 -22.40 -3.35 9.60
CA MET A 149 -22.16 -2.48 10.75
C MET A 149 -22.49 -1.00 10.48
N ASP A 150 -23.28 -0.70 9.44
CA ASP A 150 -23.63 0.67 9.03
C ASP A 150 -22.42 1.59 8.79
N ALA A 151 -21.28 1.01 8.43
CA ALA A 151 -20.12 1.78 8.02
C ALA A 151 -20.43 2.59 6.75
N LYS A 152 -19.71 3.69 6.52
CA LYS A 152 -19.96 4.56 5.37
C LYS A 152 -18.73 4.64 4.49
N LEU A 153 -18.90 4.43 3.19
CA LEU A 153 -17.80 4.58 2.23
C LEU A 153 -17.27 6.03 2.27
N ILE A 154 -15.97 6.20 2.41
CA ILE A 154 -15.29 7.50 2.27
C ILE A 154 -14.81 7.66 0.84
N ASN A 155 -14.04 6.68 0.33
CA ASN A 155 -13.49 6.67 -1.01
C ASN A 155 -13.13 5.24 -1.44
N GLY A 156 -13.39 4.86 -2.69
CA GLY A 156 -13.22 3.51 -3.20
C GLY A 156 -11.89 3.23 -3.92
N ASP A 157 -11.06 4.28 -4.15
CA ASP A 157 -9.83 4.10 -4.95
C ASP A 157 -8.58 4.69 -4.28
N ARG A 158 -8.55 6.02 -4.04
CA ARG A 158 -7.33 6.69 -3.60
C ARG A 158 -7.61 7.84 -2.63
N PRO A 159 -8.03 7.55 -1.40
CA PRO A 159 -8.12 8.56 -0.35
C PRO A 159 -6.74 9.16 -0.05
N LEU A 160 -6.74 10.32 0.60
CA LEU A 160 -5.53 10.97 1.09
C LEU A 160 -5.35 10.70 2.58
N ILE A 161 -4.11 10.53 3.01
CA ILE A 161 -3.75 10.43 4.42
C ILE A 161 -2.81 11.57 4.77
N ASP A 162 -3.18 12.41 5.74
CA ASP A 162 -2.29 13.39 6.35
C ASP A 162 -1.36 12.68 7.34
N VAL A 163 -0.07 12.59 7.01
CA VAL A 163 0.92 11.86 7.84
C VAL A 163 1.33 12.63 9.12
N ARG A 164 0.91 13.88 9.27
CA ARG A 164 1.17 14.71 10.47
C ARG A 164 0.15 14.41 11.55
N ASN A 165 -1.14 14.44 11.18
CA ASN A 165 -2.27 14.30 12.07
C ASN A 165 -2.86 12.88 12.08
N MET A 166 -2.44 12.00 11.16
CA MET A 166 -3.00 10.66 10.98
C MET A 166 -4.51 10.69 10.72
N GLU A 167 -4.92 11.51 9.76
CA GLU A 167 -6.30 11.64 9.31
C GLU A 167 -6.44 11.17 7.86
N LEU A 168 -7.55 10.51 7.55
CA LEU A 168 -7.89 10.06 6.19
C LEU A 168 -8.99 10.96 5.64
N TYR A 169 -8.76 11.46 4.42
CA TYR A 169 -9.61 12.39 3.69
C TYR A 169 -10.25 11.72 2.48
N GLY A 170 -11.54 11.95 2.30
CA GLY A 170 -12.21 11.74 1.01
C GLY A 170 -11.73 12.75 -0.02
N VAL A 171 -11.86 12.37 -1.29
CA VAL A 171 -11.32 13.14 -2.42
C VAL A 171 -12.31 13.22 -3.58
N PRO A 172 -12.18 14.21 -4.51
CA PRO A 172 -13.06 14.35 -5.66
C PRO A 172 -12.75 13.37 -6.80
N TRP A 173 -11.98 12.32 -6.56
CA TRP A 173 -11.72 11.24 -7.50
C TRP A 173 -11.96 9.90 -6.82
N ASP A 174 -12.51 8.97 -7.55
CA ASP A 174 -12.86 7.64 -7.06
C ASP A 174 -12.74 6.60 -8.19
N GLY A 175 -12.88 5.35 -7.82
CA GLY A 175 -12.92 4.22 -8.73
C GLY A 175 -14.32 4.02 -9.36
N LYS A 176 -14.78 2.78 -9.33
CA LYS A 176 -16.07 2.38 -9.92
C LYS A 176 -17.28 2.82 -9.10
N GLU A 177 -17.10 3.04 -7.82
CA GLU A 177 -18.13 3.38 -6.84
C GLU A 177 -18.65 4.80 -7.00
N GLN A 178 -17.87 5.69 -7.63
CA GLN A 178 -18.18 7.12 -7.83
C GLN A 178 -18.60 7.84 -6.54
N CYS A 179 -17.90 7.55 -5.45
CA CYS A 179 -18.14 8.14 -4.14
C CYS A 179 -17.21 9.34 -3.91
N PHE A 180 -17.74 10.55 -4.03
CA PHE A 180 -17.02 11.81 -3.91
C PHE A 180 -17.41 12.53 -2.62
N ARG A 181 -16.93 12.06 -1.46
CA ARG A 181 -17.28 12.64 -0.17
C ARG A 181 -16.19 13.57 0.34
N ASN A 182 -16.56 14.81 0.65
CA ASN A 182 -15.68 15.78 1.29
C ASN A 182 -15.76 15.66 2.82
N VAL A 183 -15.15 14.62 3.34
CA VAL A 183 -15.11 14.28 4.78
C VAL A 183 -13.71 13.85 5.16
N HIS A 184 -13.39 13.91 6.46
CA HIS A 184 -12.15 13.36 7.00
C HIS A 184 -12.40 12.78 8.39
N TYR A 185 -11.60 11.79 8.75
CA TYR A 185 -11.70 11.11 10.05
C TYR A 185 -10.30 10.67 10.52
N PRO A 186 -10.09 10.56 11.84
CA PRO A 186 -8.88 9.94 12.38
C PRO A 186 -8.66 8.55 11.78
N LEU A 187 -7.46 8.28 11.32
CA LEU A 187 -7.09 6.99 10.74
C LEU A 187 -6.87 5.95 11.84
N LYS A 188 -7.80 5.00 11.97
CA LYS A 188 -7.73 3.90 12.94
C LYS A 188 -6.77 2.80 12.52
N ALA A 189 -6.91 2.32 11.28
CA ALA A 189 -6.09 1.23 10.76
C ALA A 189 -5.96 1.25 9.23
N ILE A 190 -4.79 0.77 8.75
CA ILE A 190 -4.58 0.38 7.36
C ILE A 190 -4.51 -1.16 7.32
N CYS A 191 -5.47 -1.78 6.64
CA CYS A 191 -5.65 -3.21 6.56
C CYS A 191 -5.13 -3.74 5.22
N GLU A 192 -3.97 -4.41 5.20
CA GLU A 192 -3.50 -5.11 4.01
C GLU A 192 -4.31 -6.39 3.80
N VAL A 193 -5.09 -6.44 2.74
CA VAL A 193 -5.96 -7.58 2.41
C VAL A 193 -5.15 -8.72 1.80
N ARG A 194 -5.29 -9.92 2.38
CA ARG A 194 -4.71 -11.16 1.88
C ARG A 194 -5.80 -12.18 1.56
N ARG A 195 -5.42 -13.25 0.87
CA ARG A 195 -6.33 -14.36 0.57
C ARG A 195 -6.85 -14.97 1.87
N PHE A 196 -8.17 -15.16 1.94
CA PHE A 196 -8.82 -15.86 3.03
C PHE A 196 -8.83 -17.37 2.74
N GLU A 197 -8.42 -18.16 3.73
CA GLU A 197 -8.37 -19.61 3.59
C GLU A 197 -9.46 -20.30 4.42
N SER A 198 -9.58 -20.02 5.72
CA SER A 198 -10.51 -20.75 6.58
C SER A 198 -10.98 -20.00 7.83
N SER A 199 -10.25 -19.01 8.33
CA SER A 199 -10.61 -18.28 9.55
C SER A 199 -10.21 -16.81 9.46
N VAL A 200 -10.96 -15.96 10.17
CA VAL A 200 -10.65 -14.53 10.25
C VAL A 200 -9.57 -14.31 11.31
N TYR A 201 -8.48 -13.69 10.91
CA TYR A 201 -7.42 -13.27 11.84
C TYR A 201 -6.66 -12.05 11.32
N VAL A 202 -5.93 -11.41 12.23
CA VAL A 202 -5.14 -10.20 11.99
C VAL A 202 -3.71 -10.49 12.40
N ARG A 203 -2.74 -10.05 11.60
CA ARG A 203 -1.31 -10.10 11.95
C ARG A 203 -0.74 -8.69 12.00
N GLU A 204 0.10 -8.44 12.98
CA GLU A 204 0.98 -7.27 12.97
C GLU A 204 1.92 -7.30 11.78
N MET A 205 2.33 -6.12 11.37
CA MET A 205 3.31 -5.98 10.28
C MET A 205 4.57 -5.31 10.81
N SER A 206 5.72 -5.89 10.51
CA SER A 206 7.00 -5.23 10.76
C SER A 206 7.11 -3.93 9.96
N LEU A 207 7.97 -3.00 10.40
CA LEU A 207 8.19 -1.74 9.71
C LEU A 207 8.63 -1.94 8.25
N ALA A 208 9.43 -2.96 7.99
CA ALA A 208 9.87 -3.31 6.63
C ALA A 208 8.69 -3.76 5.76
N GLN A 209 7.80 -4.59 6.28
CA GLN A 209 6.59 -5.04 5.58
C GLN A 209 5.63 -3.87 5.30
N ARG A 210 5.40 -2.98 6.29
CA ARG A 210 4.58 -1.77 6.12
C ARG A 210 5.14 -0.87 5.00
N ARG A 211 6.45 -0.60 5.00
CA ARG A 211 7.12 0.18 3.95
C ARG A 211 6.96 -0.45 2.58
N LYS A 212 7.19 -1.77 2.47
CA LYS A 212 7.03 -2.50 1.20
C LYS A 212 5.63 -2.34 0.62
N VAL A 213 4.59 -2.55 1.43
CA VAL A 213 3.20 -2.41 1.00
C VAL A 213 2.87 -0.99 0.59
N LEU A 214 3.22 0.00 1.40
CA LEU A 214 2.95 1.41 1.09
C LEU A 214 3.69 1.88 -0.16
N MET A 215 4.95 1.50 -0.35
CA MET A 215 5.70 1.81 -1.58
C MET A 215 5.05 1.24 -2.84
N GLN A 216 4.35 0.12 -2.75
CA GLN A 216 3.64 -0.50 -3.88
C GLN A 216 2.25 0.10 -4.12
N GLN A 217 1.61 0.65 -3.09
CA GLN A 217 0.20 1.08 -3.15
C GLN A 217 0.02 2.60 -3.15
N CYS A 218 1.04 3.37 -2.79
CA CYS A 218 0.96 4.82 -2.79
C CYS A 218 1.38 5.44 -4.13
N PHE A 219 0.79 6.59 -4.42
CA PHE A 219 1.20 7.40 -5.57
C PHE A 219 2.57 8.04 -5.32
N ILE A 220 3.50 7.88 -6.28
CA ILE A 220 4.84 8.49 -6.26
C ILE A 220 5.11 9.09 -7.64
N PRO A 221 5.31 10.42 -7.75
CA PRO A 221 5.54 11.11 -9.02
C PRO A 221 6.99 10.93 -9.50
N MET A 222 7.30 9.78 -10.10
CA MET A 222 8.67 9.39 -10.48
C MET A 222 9.32 10.32 -11.52
N TRP A 223 8.57 11.16 -12.22
CA TRP A 223 9.07 12.16 -13.17
C TRP A 223 9.66 13.40 -12.49
N ASP A 224 9.28 13.65 -11.22
CA ASP A 224 9.76 14.74 -10.38
C ASP A 224 10.51 14.18 -9.18
N THR A 225 11.83 14.13 -9.30
CA THR A 225 12.72 13.51 -8.28
C THR A 225 12.62 14.19 -6.92
N GLU A 226 12.39 15.52 -6.88
CA GLU A 226 12.23 16.28 -5.64
C GLU A 226 10.92 15.86 -4.92
N THR A 227 9.79 15.93 -5.63
CA THR A 227 8.50 15.53 -5.05
C THR A 227 8.44 14.03 -4.74
N ALA A 228 9.09 13.19 -5.56
CA ALA A 228 9.19 11.76 -5.27
C ALA A 228 9.96 11.49 -3.97
N ALA A 229 11.08 12.19 -3.73
CA ALA A 229 11.84 12.06 -2.48
C ALA A 229 11.02 12.50 -1.26
N ILE A 230 10.28 13.61 -1.36
CA ILE A 230 9.36 14.06 -0.31
C ILE A 230 8.28 13.00 -0.06
N GLN A 231 7.70 12.45 -1.10
CA GLN A 231 6.65 11.44 -0.99
C GLN A 231 7.15 10.14 -0.36
N ILE A 232 8.35 9.69 -0.71
CA ILE A 232 9.00 8.53 -0.05
C ILE A 232 9.22 8.81 1.44
N ALA A 233 9.63 10.03 1.81
CA ALA A 233 9.76 10.42 3.21
C ALA A 233 8.40 10.42 3.95
N ASN A 234 7.33 10.88 3.31
CA ASN A 234 5.97 10.81 3.85
C ASN A 234 5.50 9.36 4.03
N ILE A 235 5.74 8.50 3.04
CA ILE A 235 5.43 7.06 3.12
C ILE A 235 6.18 6.41 4.30
N ASN A 236 7.44 6.73 4.51
CA ASN A 236 8.21 6.23 5.65
C ASN A 236 7.64 6.71 7.00
N LYS A 237 7.19 7.97 7.08
CA LYS A 237 6.51 8.50 8.28
C LYS A 237 5.18 7.78 8.52
N LEU A 238 4.40 7.55 7.46
CA LEU A 238 3.14 6.80 7.54
C LEU A 238 3.38 5.38 8.03
N ALA A 239 4.37 4.67 7.46
CA ALA A 239 4.73 3.31 7.87
C ALA A 239 5.12 3.21 9.36
N ALA A 240 5.80 4.24 9.88
CA ALA A 240 6.25 4.27 11.27
C ALA A 240 5.12 4.58 12.26
N LYS A 241 4.12 5.41 11.86
CA LYS A 241 3.09 5.90 12.77
C LYS A 241 1.77 5.15 12.67
N ALA A 242 1.38 4.68 11.46
CA ALA A 242 0.09 4.07 11.25
C ALA A 242 -0.02 2.72 11.94
N ASN A 243 -1.18 2.44 12.53
CA ASN A 243 -1.56 1.08 12.84
C ASN A 243 -1.81 0.34 11.51
N MET A 244 -0.84 -0.46 11.08
CA MET A 244 -0.94 -1.29 9.87
C MET A 244 -0.97 -2.75 10.23
N VAL A 245 -2.00 -3.42 9.75
CA VAL A 245 -2.22 -4.84 10.01
C VAL A 245 -2.45 -5.59 8.70
N ARG A 246 -2.02 -6.83 8.66
CA ARG A 246 -2.36 -7.77 7.60
C ARG A 246 -3.61 -8.53 8.00
N ILE A 247 -4.60 -8.56 7.12
CA ILE A 247 -5.88 -9.18 7.39
C ILE A 247 -6.13 -10.38 6.47
N PHE A 248 -6.62 -11.46 7.08
CA PHE A 248 -7.10 -12.66 6.43
C PHE A 248 -8.58 -12.77 6.77
N CYS A 249 -9.44 -12.39 5.83
CA CYS A 249 -10.86 -12.21 6.07
C CYS A 249 -11.64 -12.53 4.80
N GLY A 250 -12.72 -13.29 4.95
CA GLY A 250 -13.68 -13.55 3.88
C GLY A 250 -14.54 -12.32 3.54
N PRO A 251 -15.48 -12.46 2.60
CA PRO A 251 -16.30 -11.36 2.13
C PRO A 251 -17.64 -11.23 2.87
N THR A 252 -17.92 -12.05 3.88
CA THR A 252 -19.23 -12.09 4.54
C THR A 252 -19.37 -11.02 5.63
N THR A 253 -20.59 -10.77 6.05
CA THR A 253 -20.92 -9.86 7.16
C THR A 253 -20.38 -10.36 8.49
N GLU A 254 -20.42 -11.68 8.72
CA GLU A 254 -19.85 -12.34 9.90
C GLU A 254 -18.33 -12.16 9.96
N ASP A 255 -17.66 -12.32 8.81
CA ASP A 255 -16.21 -12.08 8.70
C ASP A 255 -15.86 -10.62 9.01
N ALA A 256 -16.67 -9.67 8.54
CA ALA A 256 -16.47 -8.25 8.79
C ALA A 256 -16.57 -7.91 10.29
N MET A 257 -17.58 -8.43 10.98
CA MET A 257 -17.76 -8.26 12.43
C MET A 257 -16.61 -8.90 13.23
N ALA A 258 -16.21 -10.11 12.84
CA ALA A 258 -15.08 -10.81 13.47
C ALA A 258 -13.75 -10.02 13.28
N LEU A 259 -13.52 -9.49 12.08
CA LEU A 259 -12.35 -8.68 11.76
C LEU A 259 -12.32 -7.39 12.58
N TYR A 260 -13.44 -6.66 12.64
CA TYR A 260 -13.54 -5.44 13.46
C TYR A 260 -13.23 -5.74 14.94
N SER A 261 -13.84 -6.79 15.50
CA SER A 261 -13.57 -7.21 16.86
C SER A 261 -12.08 -7.57 17.08
N ALA A 262 -11.44 -8.20 16.09
CA ALA A 262 -10.02 -8.56 16.18
C ALA A 262 -9.10 -7.32 16.16
N ILE A 263 -9.43 -6.30 15.34
CA ILE A 263 -8.69 -5.03 15.28
C ILE A 263 -8.85 -4.27 16.60
N GLU A 264 -10.10 -4.12 17.11
CA GLU A 264 -10.38 -3.40 18.35
C GLU A 264 -9.73 -4.02 19.58
N LYS A 265 -9.71 -5.33 19.67
CA LYS A 265 -9.12 -6.06 20.80
C LYS A 265 -7.60 -6.16 20.70
N GLN A 266 -7.00 -5.71 19.61
CA GLN A 266 -5.56 -5.92 19.31
C GLN A 266 -5.13 -7.37 19.50
N LYS A 267 -6.01 -8.32 19.23
CA LYS A 267 -5.68 -9.74 19.26
C LYS A 267 -4.89 -10.09 18.00
N TYR A 268 -3.65 -9.61 17.98
CA TYR A 268 -2.66 -10.06 17.01
C TYR A 268 -2.26 -11.49 17.40
N LEU A 269 -2.28 -12.39 16.45
CA LEU A 269 -1.47 -13.59 16.57
C LEU A 269 -0.01 -13.11 16.61
N GLU A 270 0.81 -13.72 17.46
CA GLU A 270 2.24 -13.39 17.56
C GLU A 270 2.82 -13.25 16.15
N GLU A 271 3.62 -12.19 15.95
CA GLU A 271 4.31 -12.01 14.66
C GLU A 271 5.02 -13.32 14.32
N GLU A 272 4.74 -13.87 13.15
CA GLU A 272 5.69 -14.79 12.55
C GLU A 272 6.92 -13.97 12.18
N LYS A 273 7.87 -13.93 13.10
CA LYS A 273 9.20 -13.39 12.83
C LYS A 273 9.81 -14.24 11.72
N ASP A 274 10.39 -13.57 10.73
CA ASP A 274 11.20 -14.28 9.76
C ASP A 274 12.31 -15.01 10.52
N MET A 275 12.44 -16.30 10.26
CA MET A 275 13.47 -17.13 10.87
C MET A 275 14.65 -17.22 9.92
N LYS A 276 15.83 -17.29 10.49
CA LYS A 276 17.07 -17.43 9.72
C LYS A 276 18.04 -18.37 10.42
N ALA A 277 18.78 -19.14 9.64
CA ALA A 277 19.86 -19.93 10.15
C ALA A 277 20.96 -19.05 10.77
N ASN A 278 21.40 -19.39 11.97
CA ASN A 278 22.52 -18.71 12.60
C ASN A 278 23.84 -19.10 11.92
N PRO A 279 24.79 -18.16 11.79
CA PRO A 279 26.10 -18.47 11.22
C PRO A 279 26.83 -19.51 12.09
N GLY A 280 27.64 -20.31 11.45
CA GLY A 280 28.44 -21.33 12.15
C GLY A 280 27.82 -22.71 12.22
N PHE A 281 26.87 -23.01 11.33
CA PHE A 281 26.37 -24.36 11.08
C PHE A 281 26.40 -24.65 9.56
N VAL A 282 26.72 -25.89 9.20
CA VAL A 282 26.72 -26.35 7.81
C VAL A 282 26.01 -27.69 7.68
N LEU A 283 25.22 -27.82 6.61
CA LEU A 283 24.61 -29.09 6.23
C LEU A 283 25.61 -29.89 5.37
N ARG A 284 25.75 -31.17 5.68
CA ARG A 284 26.50 -32.12 4.88
C ARG A 284 25.62 -33.34 4.57
N ASN A 285 25.67 -33.79 3.32
CA ASN A 285 25.11 -35.09 2.94
C ASN A 285 26.24 -36.12 2.99
N VAL A 286 26.07 -37.16 3.81
CA VAL A 286 27.01 -38.23 3.99
C VAL A 286 26.27 -39.57 3.88
N VAL A 287 26.44 -40.26 2.72
CA VAL A 287 25.82 -41.57 2.45
C VAL A 287 24.30 -41.56 2.69
N ASP A 288 23.61 -40.64 1.99
CA ASP A 288 22.14 -40.43 2.04
C ASP A 288 21.58 -39.94 3.41
N GLU A 289 22.45 -39.54 4.33
CA GLU A 289 22.05 -38.87 5.58
C GLU A 289 22.43 -37.39 5.56
N TYR A 290 21.50 -36.53 5.95
CA TYR A 290 21.75 -35.09 6.12
C TYR A 290 22.19 -34.80 7.54
N ILE A 291 23.40 -34.27 7.69
CA ILE A 291 24.01 -33.99 8.98
C ILE A 291 24.26 -32.48 9.10
N LEU A 292 23.65 -31.87 10.11
CA LEU A 292 23.93 -30.48 10.45
C LEU A 292 25.05 -30.44 11.51
N MET A 293 26.14 -29.76 11.15
CA MET A 293 27.37 -29.74 11.97
C MET A 293 27.73 -28.31 12.36
N PRO A 294 28.15 -28.07 13.62
CA PRO A 294 28.69 -26.79 14.02
C PRO A 294 30.05 -26.54 13.38
N THR A 295 30.33 -25.23 13.10
CA THR A 295 31.63 -24.79 12.58
C THR A 295 32.13 -23.58 13.38
N GLY A 296 33.43 -23.30 13.34
CA GLY A 296 34.04 -22.16 14.03
C GLY A 296 33.83 -22.21 15.55
N ASP A 297 33.41 -21.11 16.14
CA ASP A 297 33.25 -20.95 17.59
C ASP A 297 32.11 -21.81 18.19
N ASN A 298 31.29 -22.43 17.35
CA ASN A 298 30.20 -23.29 17.79
C ASN A 298 30.63 -24.73 18.03
N ILE A 299 31.83 -25.15 17.56
CA ILE A 299 32.35 -26.54 17.74
C ILE A 299 32.49 -26.92 19.21
N GLY A 300 32.81 -25.96 20.08
CA GLY A 300 32.93 -26.23 21.53
C GLY A 300 31.68 -26.00 22.37
N LYS A 301 30.65 -25.40 21.77
CA LYS A 301 29.39 -25.04 22.46
C LYS A 301 28.26 -26.03 22.16
N PHE A 302 28.32 -26.70 21.02
CA PHE A 302 27.33 -27.65 20.58
C PHE A 302 27.87 -29.07 20.65
N ASN A 303 27.39 -29.86 21.62
CA ASN A 303 27.81 -31.24 21.78
C ASN A 303 26.93 -32.15 20.91
N GLY A 304 27.39 -32.44 19.69
CA GLY A 304 26.77 -33.44 18.83
C GLY A 304 26.56 -32.95 17.39
N THR A 305 25.91 -33.80 16.63
CA THR A 305 25.41 -33.54 15.27
C THR A 305 23.92 -33.72 15.26
N VAL A 306 23.20 -32.93 14.46
CA VAL A 306 21.76 -33.10 14.24
C VAL A 306 21.55 -33.83 12.94
N LEU A 307 20.97 -35.05 13.02
CA LEU A 307 20.53 -35.77 11.84
C LEU A 307 19.21 -35.16 11.37
N LEU A 308 19.15 -34.82 10.08
CA LEU A 308 17.97 -34.27 9.41
C LEU A 308 17.47 -35.26 8.37
N ASN A 309 16.17 -35.39 8.25
CA ASN A 309 15.56 -36.05 7.11
C ASN A 309 15.47 -35.06 5.91
N GLU A 310 15.02 -35.52 4.74
CA GLU A 310 14.92 -34.72 3.52
C GLU A 310 14.08 -33.45 3.71
N VAL A 311 12.94 -33.54 4.41
CA VAL A 311 12.07 -32.39 4.71
C VAL A 311 12.82 -31.37 5.57
N SER A 312 13.51 -31.82 6.60
CA SER A 312 14.30 -30.96 7.51
C SER A 312 15.50 -30.33 6.79
N ALA A 313 16.11 -31.04 5.85
CA ALA A 313 17.18 -30.52 5.00
C ALA A 313 16.68 -29.40 4.08
N LEU A 314 15.51 -29.58 3.42
CA LEU A 314 14.85 -28.53 2.65
C LEU A 314 14.58 -27.29 3.50
N VAL A 315 14.02 -27.47 4.70
CA VAL A 315 13.76 -26.37 5.65
C VAL A 315 15.04 -25.63 5.98
N TRP A 316 16.13 -26.34 6.27
CA TRP A 316 17.44 -25.76 6.54
C TRP A 316 17.98 -24.93 5.35
N GLU A 317 17.85 -25.42 4.13
CA GLU A 317 18.26 -24.68 2.93
C GLU A 317 17.48 -23.39 2.75
N LYS A 318 16.19 -23.41 3.00
CA LYS A 318 15.34 -22.19 2.92
C LYS A 318 15.70 -21.18 4.02
N LEU A 319 16.05 -21.65 5.22
CA LEU A 319 16.47 -20.81 6.35
C LEU A 319 17.81 -20.09 6.15
N GLN A 320 18.56 -20.35 5.09
CA GLN A 320 19.76 -19.57 4.75
C GLN A 320 19.44 -18.10 4.44
N ASN A 321 18.18 -17.80 4.09
CA ASN A 321 17.63 -16.44 3.95
C ASN A 321 16.50 -16.26 4.95
N PRO A 322 16.21 -15.02 5.39
CA PRO A 322 15.04 -14.76 6.22
C PRO A 322 13.76 -15.26 5.56
N ILE A 323 13.02 -16.12 6.24
CA ILE A 323 11.82 -16.78 5.70
C ILE A 323 10.76 -16.98 6.79
N SER A 324 9.50 -16.75 6.44
CA SER A 324 8.38 -16.97 7.35
C SER A 324 8.07 -18.47 7.51
N ARG A 325 7.45 -18.85 8.64
CA ARG A 325 6.93 -20.21 8.85
C ARG A 325 5.95 -20.62 7.74
N GLU A 326 5.12 -19.67 7.26
CA GLU A 326 4.13 -19.96 6.22
C GLU A 326 4.78 -20.30 4.88
N ASP A 327 5.86 -19.57 4.53
CA ASP A 327 6.63 -19.85 3.31
C ASP A 327 7.42 -21.14 3.41
N LEU A 328 7.92 -21.51 4.61
CA LEU A 328 8.52 -22.82 4.86
C LEU A 328 7.51 -23.96 4.69
N LEU A 329 6.32 -23.82 5.29
CA LEU A 329 5.27 -24.83 5.14
C LEU A 329 4.85 -24.96 3.66
N LYS A 330 4.75 -23.86 2.95
CA LYS A 330 4.44 -23.88 1.52
C LYS A 330 5.54 -24.62 0.74
N ALA A 331 6.82 -24.34 1.01
CA ALA A 331 7.93 -25.03 0.35
C ALA A 331 7.89 -26.55 0.57
N ILE A 332 7.50 -27.00 1.77
CA ILE A 332 7.31 -28.42 2.07
C ILE A 332 6.18 -29.02 1.21
N LEU A 333 5.04 -28.34 1.17
CA LEU A 333 3.86 -28.83 0.43
C LEU A 333 4.05 -28.79 -1.10
N ASP A 334 4.91 -27.91 -1.60
CA ASP A 334 5.25 -27.84 -3.04
C ASP A 334 6.20 -28.97 -3.46
N GLU A 335 7.03 -29.52 -2.53
CA GLU A 335 8.05 -30.53 -2.82
C GLU A 335 7.64 -31.96 -2.42
N PHE A 336 6.83 -32.10 -1.37
CA PHE A 336 6.46 -33.40 -0.79
C PHE A 336 4.94 -33.63 -0.80
N GLU A 337 4.52 -34.84 -1.17
CA GLU A 337 3.13 -35.27 -1.02
C GLU A 337 2.80 -35.60 0.45
N VAL A 338 2.39 -34.61 1.23
CA VAL A 338 2.06 -34.74 2.64
C VAL A 338 0.80 -33.95 2.99
N GLU A 339 0.01 -34.46 3.94
CA GLU A 339 -1.16 -33.73 4.43
C GLU A 339 -0.73 -32.43 5.16
N LYS A 340 -1.37 -31.29 4.83
CA LYS A 340 -1.02 -29.96 5.35
C LYS A 340 -0.97 -29.93 6.91
N ALA A 341 -1.90 -30.62 7.58
CA ALA A 341 -1.94 -30.64 9.05
C ALA A 341 -0.72 -31.37 9.65
N VAL A 342 -0.30 -32.45 9.00
CA VAL A 342 0.87 -33.24 9.44
C VAL A 342 2.15 -32.43 9.17
N ALA A 343 2.30 -31.88 7.95
CA ALA A 343 3.45 -31.04 7.61
C ALA A 343 3.60 -29.82 8.53
N ALA A 344 2.48 -29.20 8.93
CA ALA A 344 2.49 -28.05 9.84
C ALA A 344 2.96 -28.46 11.26
N ALA A 345 2.46 -29.57 11.79
CA ALA A 345 2.86 -30.06 13.12
C ALA A 345 4.34 -30.47 13.16
N ASP A 346 4.81 -31.16 12.12
CA ASP A 346 6.20 -31.60 12.03
C ASP A 346 7.16 -30.41 11.84
N LEU A 347 6.77 -29.41 11.05
CA LEU A 347 7.52 -28.16 10.90
C LEU A 347 7.64 -27.42 12.24
N ASP A 348 6.55 -27.29 13.00
CA ASP A 348 6.57 -26.64 14.31
C ASP A 348 7.51 -27.35 15.29
N ALA A 349 7.47 -28.67 15.33
CA ALA A 349 8.34 -29.46 16.15
C ALA A 349 9.83 -29.32 15.76
N LEU A 350 10.11 -29.26 14.45
CA LEU A 350 11.46 -29.04 13.92
C LEU A 350 11.98 -27.65 14.30
N LEU A 351 11.19 -26.61 14.06
CA LEU A 351 11.57 -25.22 14.34
C LEU A 351 11.81 -25.00 15.85
N ALA A 352 10.96 -25.56 16.72
CA ALA A 352 11.15 -25.50 18.16
C ALA A 352 12.50 -26.12 18.57
N LYS A 353 12.84 -27.27 18.01
CA LYS A 353 14.10 -27.95 18.26
C LYS A 353 15.33 -27.20 17.76
N LEU A 354 15.24 -26.61 16.55
CA LEU A 354 16.32 -25.79 15.98
C LEU A 354 16.55 -24.49 16.79
N LYS A 355 15.48 -23.89 17.34
CA LYS A 355 15.57 -22.75 18.28
C LYS A 355 16.22 -23.14 19.60
N GLU A 356 15.76 -24.22 20.21
CA GLU A 356 16.34 -24.74 21.47
C GLU A 356 17.85 -24.98 21.35
N TYR A 357 18.30 -25.45 20.21
CA TYR A 357 19.71 -25.69 19.90
C TYR A 357 20.48 -24.42 19.48
N GLY A 358 19.83 -23.28 19.39
CA GLY A 358 20.47 -22.03 18.95
C GLY A 358 20.94 -22.06 17.48
N VAL A 359 20.35 -22.93 16.68
CA VAL A 359 20.69 -23.12 15.25
C VAL A 359 20.01 -22.09 14.37
N ILE A 360 18.87 -21.58 14.78
CA ILE A 360 18.13 -20.52 14.11
C ILE A 360 17.80 -19.38 15.08
N SER A 361 17.63 -18.17 14.53
CA SER A 361 17.13 -16.99 15.23
C SER A 361 15.89 -16.44 14.55
N GLU A 362 15.10 -15.68 15.30
CA GLU A 362 14.02 -14.83 14.80
C GLU A 362 14.53 -13.39 14.74
N ASP A 363 14.31 -12.73 13.59
CA ASP A 363 14.61 -11.30 13.40
C ASP A 363 13.44 -10.41 13.83
#